data_bfc1e930a98b41df70d0a730d0362455
#
_entry.id   bfc1e930a98b41df70d0a730d0362455
#
_cell.length_a   1.000
_cell.length_b   1.000
_cell.length_c   1.000
_cell.angle_alpha   90.00
_cell.angle_beta   90.00
_cell.angle_gamma   90.00
#
_symmetry.space_group_name_H-M   'P 1'
#
loop_
_entity.id
_entity.type
_entity.pdbx_description
1 polymer ?
#
loop_
_entity_poly.entity_id
_entity_poly.type
_entity_poly.pdbx_seq_one_letter_code
_entity_poly.pdbx_strand_id
1 'polypeptide(L)'
;MAAGQVTDKTAAVIGSGFGGLAAAIRLQSAGVQTVLYEARDKPGGRAYVYHDDGYTFDAGPTVVTAPHTLEELFELSDRKLEDYIELMEVAPMYRLIWSDGDRFDYTRDADKMIEQIRQRSEKDAEGYQKFFKYSEKVFDKGYTDLVDRPFLRFSDMLKVTPDLMKLRAERSVYKTVSKYVKDEHLRQAMSFHSLLVGGNPFQTSSIYTLIHYLERQWG
;
A
#
# COMPACT_ATOMS: atom_id res chain seq x y z
N MET A 1 20.13 -4.43 -17.04
CA MET A 1 20.18 -3.22 -17.93
C MET A 1 21.61 -2.70 -17.92
N ALA A 2 22.15 -2.22 -19.05
CA ALA A 2 23.51 -1.71 -19.11
C ALA A 2 23.68 -0.55 -18.12
N ALA A 3 24.82 -0.54 -17.40
CA ALA A 3 25.22 0.54 -16.52
C ALA A 3 25.01 1.88 -17.26
N GLY A 4 24.20 2.76 -16.70
CA GLY A 4 23.89 4.05 -17.32
C GLY A 4 25.18 4.82 -17.59
N GLN A 5 25.28 5.40 -18.78
CA GLN A 5 26.41 6.28 -19.09
C GLN A 5 26.44 7.38 -18.00
N VAL A 6 27.59 7.56 -17.35
CA VAL A 6 27.80 8.63 -16.40
C VAL A 6 27.48 9.95 -17.09
N THR A 7 26.56 10.71 -16.56
CA THR A 7 26.16 12.02 -17.07
C THR A 7 26.92 13.12 -16.32
N ASP A 8 27.13 14.27 -16.97
CA ASP A 8 27.71 15.45 -16.30
C ASP A 8 26.70 16.12 -15.34
N LYS A 9 25.52 15.52 -15.14
CA LYS A 9 24.48 16.03 -14.24
C LYS A 9 24.75 15.66 -12.80
N THR A 10 24.50 16.58 -11.92
CA THR A 10 24.54 16.39 -10.47
C THR A 10 23.16 16.60 -9.87
N ALA A 11 22.85 15.91 -8.78
CA ALA A 11 21.62 16.07 -8.02
C ALA A 11 21.89 16.14 -6.54
N ALA A 12 21.13 16.96 -5.82
CA ALA A 12 21.06 16.99 -4.38
C ALA A 12 19.67 16.52 -3.93
N VAL A 13 19.61 15.47 -3.12
CA VAL A 13 18.38 14.98 -2.51
C VAL A 13 18.36 15.39 -1.05
N ILE A 14 17.30 16.04 -0.60
CA ILE A 14 17.16 16.53 0.77
C ILE A 14 16.16 15.64 1.52
N GLY A 15 16.66 14.98 2.57
CA GLY A 15 15.89 14.04 3.40
C GLY A 15 16.06 12.59 2.94
N SER A 16 16.38 11.71 3.90
CA SER A 16 16.61 10.27 3.69
C SER A 16 15.47 9.38 4.19
N GLY A 17 14.21 9.85 4.10
CA GLY A 17 13.05 8.98 4.19
C GLY A 17 12.95 8.07 2.95
N PHE A 18 11.98 7.14 2.91
CA PHE A 18 11.81 6.22 1.78
C PHE A 18 11.80 6.93 0.42
N GLY A 19 11.07 8.04 0.29
CA GLY A 19 11.01 8.78 -0.97
C GLY A 19 12.36 9.37 -1.39
N GLY A 20 13.11 9.94 -0.44
CA GLY A 20 14.44 10.49 -0.72
C GLY A 20 15.45 9.41 -1.06
N LEU A 21 15.45 8.29 -0.35
CA LEU A 21 16.30 7.14 -0.64
C LEU A 21 15.97 6.56 -2.02
N ALA A 22 14.69 6.34 -2.34
CA ALA A 22 14.28 5.85 -3.65
C ALA A 22 14.70 6.79 -4.79
N ALA A 23 14.53 8.10 -4.60
CA ALA A 23 14.96 9.10 -5.58
C ALA A 23 16.49 9.08 -5.78
N ALA A 24 17.25 9.03 -4.70
CA ALA A 24 18.71 9.00 -4.77
C ALA A 24 19.21 7.73 -5.47
N ILE A 25 18.67 6.55 -5.14
CA ILE A 25 19.01 5.29 -5.79
C ILE A 25 18.71 5.35 -7.29
N ARG A 26 17.52 5.78 -7.69
CA ARG A 26 17.12 5.87 -9.11
C ARG A 26 17.98 6.86 -9.89
N LEU A 27 18.29 8.01 -9.31
CA LEU A 27 19.16 9.02 -9.94
C LEU A 27 20.58 8.46 -10.11
N GLN A 28 21.14 7.87 -9.06
CA GLN A 28 22.49 7.29 -9.11
C GLN A 28 22.55 6.14 -10.11
N SER A 29 21.56 5.24 -10.15
CA SER A 29 21.47 4.14 -11.12
C SER A 29 21.30 4.63 -12.57
N ALA A 30 20.72 5.83 -12.74
CA ALA A 30 20.63 6.49 -14.05
C ALA A 30 21.92 7.26 -14.44
N GLY A 31 23.01 7.14 -13.66
CA GLY A 31 24.30 7.78 -13.94
C GLY A 31 24.39 9.24 -13.51
N VAL A 32 23.44 9.75 -12.72
CA VAL A 32 23.49 11.13 -12.16
C VAL A 32 24.26 11.08 -10.85
N GLN A 33 25.33 11.88 -10.73
CA GLN A 33 26.09 12.02 -9.50
C GLN A 33 25.19 12.63 -8.42
N THR A 34 24.83 11.86 -7.39
CA THR A 34 23.81 12.23 -6.41
C THR A 34 24.39 12.35 -5.01
N VAL A 35 24.04 13.44 -4.33
CA VAL A 35 24.36 13.66 -2.91
C VAL A 35 23.07 13.68 -2.12
N LEU A 36 22.98 12.88 -1.06
CA LEU A 36 21.83 12.82 -0.15
C LEU A 36 22.19 13.54 1.15
N TYR A 37 21.37 14.51 1.53
CA TYR A 37 21.49 15.28 2.78
C TYR A 37 20.40 14.86 3.75
N GLU A 38 20.79 14.52 4.98
CA GLU A 38 19.88 14.20 6.08
C GLU A 38 20.14 15.10 7.28
N ALA A 39 19.07 15.62 7.89
CA ALA A 39 19.16 16.50 9.04
C ALA A 39 19.32 15.75 10.37
N ARG A 40 18.89 14.49 10.42
CA ARG A 40 18.99 13.62 11.60
C ARG A 40 20.30 12.84 11.58
N ASP A 41 20.57 12.16 12.68
CA ASP A 41 21.75 11.30 12.87
C ASP A 41 21.69 9.98 12.06
N LYS A 42 20.49 9.58 11.60
CA LYS A 42 20.25 8.34 10.86
C LYS A 42 19.26 8.55 9.72
N PRO A 43 19.38 7.76 8.61
CA PRO A 43 18.35 7.70 7.57
C PRO A 43 17.08 7.00 8.08
N GLY A 44 15.98 7.11 7.31
CA GLY A 44 14.74 6.40 7.57
C GLY A 44 13.51 7.31 7.62
N GLY A 45 13.65 8.57 7.95
CA GLY A 45 12.54 9.51 8.03
C GLY A 45 11.49 9.08 9.07
N ARG A 46 10.28 8.72 8.63
CA ARG A 46 9.22 8.20 9.51
C ARG A 46 9.38 6.71 9.86
N ALA A 47 10.26 5.99 9.21
CA ALA A 47 10.66 4.63 9.58
C ALA A 47 11.90 4.66 10.50
N TYR A 48 11.86 5.53 11.50
CA TYR A 48 12.95 5.76 12.44
C TYR A 48 12.80 4.86 13.67
N VAL A 49 13.92 4.42 14.21
CA VAL A 49 13.97 3.61 15.44
C VAL A 49 14.59 4.46 16.54
N TYR A 50 13.88 4.58 17.67
CA TYR A 50 14.36 5.26 18.86
C TYR A 50 14.89 4.26 19.87
N HIS A 51 16.01 4.61 20.51
CA HIS A 51 16.55 3.87 21.63
C HIS A 51 16.56 4.79 22.85
N ASP A 52 15.91 4.39 23.91
CA ASP A 52 15.81 5.17 25.14
C ASP A 52 15.79 4.24 26.35
N ASP A 53 16.64 4.50 27.33
CA ASP A 53 16.76 3.75 28.59
C ASP A 53 16.80 2.23 28.44
N GLY A 54 17.54 1.73 27.42
CA GLY A 54 17.67 0.31 27.11
C GLY A 54 16.50 -0.31 26.33
N TYR A 55 15.47 0.48 26.02
CA TYR A 55 14.32 0.08 25.18
C TYR A 55 14.51 0.49 23.72
N THR A 56 13.91 -0.29 22.83
CA THR A 56 13.86 0.01 21.40
C THR A 56 12.41 0.27 20.99
N PHE A 57 12.17 1.46 20.44
CA PHE A 57 10.86 1.87 19.94
C PHE A 57 10.91 1.99 18.42
N ASP A 58 10.27 1.06 17.75
CA ASP A 58 10.05 1.12 16.31
C ASP A 58 8.88 2.08 16.02
N ALA A 59 9.20 3.22 15.42
CA ALA A 59 8.21 4.27 15.12
C ALA A 59 7.72 4.23 13.68
N GLY A 60 8.20 3.26 12.89
CA GLY A 60 7.88 3.13 11.49
C GLY A 60 6.78 2.15 11.17
N PRO A 61 6.41 2.02 9.90
CA PRO A 61 5.54 0.96 9.44
C PRO A 61 6.23 -0.39 9.61
N THR A 62 5.51 -1.33 10.23
CA THR A 62 6.01 -2.69 10.52
C THR A 62 5.50 -3.73 9.50
N VAL A 63 4.48 -3.38 8.74
CA VAL A 63 3.88 -4.24 7.71
C VAL A 63 4.23 -3.71 6.33
N VAL A 64 4.89 -4.54 5.52
CA VAL A 64 5.25 -4.22 4.13
C VAL A 64 4.21 -4.86 3.21
N THR A 65 3.33 -4.05 2.62
CA THR A 65 2.24 -4.54 1.77
C THR A 65 2.58 -4.56 0.27
N ALA A 66 3.72 -4.01 -0.11
CA ALA A 66 4.20 -3.93 -1.50
C ALA A 66 5.72 -4.18 -1.59
N PRO A 67 6.21 -5.39 -1.22
CA PRO A 67 7.64 -5.71 -1.18
C PRO A 67 8.33 -5.52 -2.54
N HIS A 68 7.65 -5.78 -3.64
CA HIS A 68 8.18 -5.60 -5.00
C HIS A 68 8.70 -4.17 -5.27
N THR A 69 8.17 -3.15 -4.58
CA THR A 69 8.65 -1.77 -4.72
C THR A 69 10.02 -1.55 -4.07
N LEU A 70 10.34 -2.34 -3.06
CA LEU A 70 11.69 -2.37 -2.46
C LEU A 70 12.63 -3.22 -3.33
N GLU A 71 12.18 -4.40 -3.76
CA GLU A 71 12.94 -5.30 -4.64
C GLU A 71 13.46 -4.55 -5.87
N GLU A 72 12.60 -3.78 -6.55
CA GLU A 72 12.99 -2.97 -7.70
C GLU A 72 14.16 -2.01 -7.40
N LEU A 73 14.21 -1.39 -6.22
CA LEU A 73 15.29 -0.49 -5.85
C LEU A 73 16.64 -1.22 -5.67
N PHE A 74 16.61 -2.44 -5.15
CA PHE A 74 17.81 -3.26 -5.04
C PHE A 74 18.28 -3.75 -6.42
N GLU A 75 17.34 -4.19 -7.27
CA GLU A 75 17.64 -4.63 -8.65
C GLU A 75 18.28 -3.53 -9.50
N LEU A 76 17.88 -2.26 -9.31
CA LEU A 76 18.51 -1.12 -9.98
C LEU A 76 20.01 -0.97 -9.65
N SER A 77 20.47 -1.58 -8.58
CA SER A 77 21.87 -1.56 -8.12
C SER A 77 22.55 -2.93 -8.26
N ASP A 78 22.00 -3.83 -9.09
CA ASP A 78 22.44 -5.21 -9.27
C ASP A 78 22.55 -6.00 -7.94
N ARG A 79 21.59 -5.76 -7.03
CA ARG A 79 21.49 -6.37 -5.70
C ARG A 79 20.15 -7.05 -5.53
N LYS A 80 20.06 -7.95 -4.57
CA LYS A 80 18.81 -8.61 -4.20
C LYS A 80 18.38 -8.15 -2.80
N LEU A 81 17.09 -7.89 -2.62
CA LEU A 81 16.53 -7.49 -1.33
C LEU A 81 16.80 -8.55 -0.26
N GLU A 82 16.64 -9.82 -0.60
CA GLU A 82 16.80 -10.98 0.28
C GLU A 82 18.20 -11.12 0.92
N ASP A 83 19.23 -10.53 0.28
CA ASP A 83 20.59 -10.52 0.84
C ASP A 83 20.74 -9.52 2.03
N TYR A 84 19.76 -8.64 2.23
CA TYR A 84 19.81 -7.54 3.21
C TYR A 84 18.68 -7.58 4.21
N ILE A 85 17.49 -8.05 3.81
CA ILE A 85 16.27 -7.99 4.60
C ILE A 85 15.55 -9.32 4.49
N GLU A 86 15.21 -9.93 5.61
CA GLU A 86 14.31 -11.06 5.70
C GLU A 86 12.88 -10.55 5.91
N LEU A 87 11.98 -10.80 4.95
CA LEU A 87 10.56 -10.52 5.07
C LEU A 87 9.83 -11.79 5.51
N MET A 88 9.11 -11.72 6.63
CA MET A 88 8.31 -12.81 7.16
C MET A 88 6.83 -12.56 6.91
N GLU A 89 6.10 -13.62 6.53
CA GLU A 89 4.66 -13.55 6.37
C GLU A 89 3.98 -13.34 7.73
N VAL A 90 3.04 -12.40 7.79
CA VAL A 90 2.20 -12.13 8.96
C VAL A 90 0.83 -12.78 8.78
N ALA A 91 0.51 -13.75 9.62
CA ALA A 91 -0.78 -14.46 9.57
C ALA A 91 -1.41 -14.57 10.98
N PRO A 92 -2.63 -14.05 11.20
CA PRO A 92 -3.39 -13.21 10.28
C PRO A 92 -2.72 -11.84 10.08
N MET A 93 -2.94 -11.20 8.93
CA MET A 93 -2.41 -9.86 8.68
C MET A 93 -2.97 -8.84 9.67
N TYR A 94 -4.27 -8.95 9.96
CA TYR A 94 -4.97 -8.12 10.94
C TYR A 94 -5.98 -8.97 11.70
N ARG A 95 -6.18 -8.69 12.99
CA ARG A 95 -7.28 -9.20 13.78
C ARG A 95 -8.13 -8.03 14.25
N LEU A 96 -9.38 -7.98 13.80
CA LEU A 96 -10.37 -7.03 14.27
C LEU A 96 -11.14 -7.67 15.42
N ILE A 97 -11.33 -6.91 16.49
CA ILE A 97 -12.07 -7.32 17.69
C ILE A 97 -13.07 -6.23 18.02
N TRP A 98 -14.32 -6.60 18.22
CA TRP A 98 -15.39 -5.69 18.59
C TRP A 98 -15.75 -5.80 20.09
N SER A 99 -16.43 -4.80 20.59
CA SER A 99 -16.81 -4.70 22.01
C SER A 99 -17.77 -5.78 22.48
N ASP A 100 -18.50 -6.42 21.57
CA ASP A 100 -19.38 -7.57 21.82
C ASP A 100 -18.63 -8.92 21.90
N GLY A 101 -17.31 -8.89 21.74
CA GLY A 101 -16.44 -10.07 21.75
C GLY A 101 -16.29 -10.76 20.39
N ASP A 102 -16.99 -10.29 19.36
CA ASP A 102 -16.81 -10.82 18.01
C ASP A 102 -15.41 -10.48 17.48
N ARG A 103 -14.90 -11.31 16.58
CA ARG A 103 -13.57 -11.16 15.96
C ARG A 103 -13.57 -11.61 14.51
N PHE A 104 -12.69 -10.99 13.73
CA PHE A 104 -12.48 -11.34 12.34
C PHE A 104 -10.99 -11.30 12.02
N ASP A 105 -10.46 -12.39 11.48
CA ASP A 105 -9.07 -12.49 11.06
C ASP A 105 -8.95 -12.18 9.57
N TYR A 106 -8.39 -11.02 9.28
CA TYR A 106 -8.09 -10.66 7.90
C TYR A 106 -6.81 -11.37 7.48
N THR A 107 -6.90 -12.23 6.47
CA THR A 107 -5.81 -13.09 6.02
C THR A 107 -5.62 -12.99 4.50
N ARG A 108 -4.41 -13.24 4.05
CA ARG A 108 -4.06 -13.35 2.63
C ARG A 108 -4.68 -14.58 1.97
N ASP A 109 -4.89 -15.65 2.71
CA ASP A 109 -5.48 -16.90 2.25
C ASP A 109 -6.95 -16.67 1.82
N ALA A 110 -7.20 -16.78 0.50
CA ALA A 110 -8.51 -16.51 -0.09
C ALA A 110 -9.59 -17.46 0.43
N ASP A 111 -9.26 -18.74 0.58
CA ASP A 111 -10.21 -19.76 0.98
C ASP A 111 -10.59 -19.61 2.44
N LYS A 112 -9.61 -19.36 3.31
CA LYS A 112 -9.87 -19.05 4.73
C LYS A 112 -10.71 -17.79 4.89
N MET A 113 -10.43 -16.74 4.10
CA MET A 113 -11.19 -15.51 4.13
C MET A 113 -12.65 -15.75 3.75
N ILE A 114 -12.90 -16.43 2.64
CA ILE A 114 -14.25 -16.74 2.15
C ILE A 114 -14.97 -17.63 3.15
N GLU A 115 -14.30 -18.63 3.72
CA GLU A 115 -14.90 -19.54 4.70
C GLU A 115 -15.33 -18.82 5.98
N GLN A 116 -14.49 -17.93 6.52
CA GLN A 116 -14.88 -17.11 7.68
C GLN A 116 -16.13 -16.25 7.40
N ILE A 117 -16.20 -15.67 6.20
CA ILE A 117 -17.36 -14.87 5.80
C ILE A 117 -18.59 -15.77 5.62
N ARG A 118 -18.44 -16.95 5.02
CA ARG A 118 -19.50 -17.92 4.79
C ARG A 118 -20.13 -18.40 6.10
N GLN A 119 -19.33 -18.64 7.12
CA GLN A 119 -19.80 -19.03 8.45
C GLN A 119 -20.72 -17.97 9.08
N ARG A 120 -20.57 -16.72 8.72
CA ARG A 120 -21.46 -15.63 9.12
C ARG A 120 -22.67 -15.51 8.19
N SER A 121 -22.44 -15.53 6.88
CA SER A 121 -23.46 -15.33 5.86
C SER A 121 -22.99 -15.83 4.49
N GLU A 122 -23.66 -16.84 3.93
CA GLU A 122 -23.39 -17.32 2.57
C GLU A 122 -23.56 -16.20 1.54
N LYS A 123 -24.59 -15.36 1.71
CA LYS A 123 -24.85 -14.22 0.83
C LYS A 123 -23.74 -13.19 0.86
N ASP A 124 -23.14 -12.96 2.01
CA ASP A 124 -22.02 -12.02 2.15
C ASP A 124 -20.71 -12.60 1.61
N ALA A 125 -20.55 -13.94 1.63
CA ALA A 125 -19.42 -14.59 0.96
C ALA A 125 -19.48 -14.39 -0.57
N GLU A 126 -20.66 -14.55 -1.20
CA GLU A 126 -20.86 -14.21 -2.61
C GLU A 126 -20.65 -12.72 -2.87
N GLY A 127 -21.13 -11.87 -1.98
CA GLY A 127 -20.95 -10.42 -2.03
C GLY A 127 -19.47 -10.03 -1.97
N TYR A 128 -18.72 -10.63 -1.05
CA TYR A 128 -17.29 -10.42 -0.91
C TYR A 128 -16.51 -10.77 -2.18
N GLN A 129 -16.82 -11.90 -2.82
CA GLN A 129 -16.17 -12.27 -4.09
C GLN A 129 -16.39 -11.22 -5.18
N LYS A 130 -17.61 -10.64 -5.25
CA LYS A 130 -17.92 -9.55 -6.19
C LYS A 130 -17.17 -8.26 -5.81
N PHE A 131 -17.06 -7.96 -4.52
CA PHE A 131 -16.28 -6.84 -4.01
C PHE A 131 -14.80 -7.00 -4.34
N PHE A 132 -14.23 -8.20 -4.16
CA PHE A 132 -12.84 -8.47 -4.48
C PHE A 132 -12.53 -8.24 -5.97
N LYS A 133 -13.40 -8.74 -6.88
CA LYS A 133 -13.30 -8.46 -8.32
C LYS A 133 -13.43 -6.98 -8.67
N TYR A 134 -14.20 -6.23 -7.89
CA TYR A 134 -14.24 -4.78 -8.03
C TYR A 134 -12.92 -4.15 -7.59
N SER A 135 -12.35 -4.58 -6.46
CA SER A 135 -11.06 -4.10 -5.94
C SER A 135 -9.90 -4.36 -6.92
N GLU A 136 -9.92 -5.51 -7.60
CA GLU A 136 -8.99 -5.84 -8.68
C GLU A 136 -9.03 -4.80 -9.81
N LYS A 137 -10.21 -4.47 -10.32
CA LYS A 137 -10.38 -3.45 -11.37
C LYS A 137 -9.92 -2.06 -10.93
N VAL A 138 -10.15 -1.74 -9.66
CA VAL A 138 -9.67 -0.47 -9.08
C VAL A 138 -8.15 -0.48 -8.97
N PHE A 139 -7.57 -1.62 -8.59
CA PHE A 139 -6.13 -1.80 -8.52
C PHE A 139 -5.47 -1.67 -9.89
N ASP A 140 -5.96 -2.37 -10.91
CA ASP A 140 -5.42 -2.31 -12.27
C ASP A 140 -5.38 -0.86 -12.77
N LYS A 141 -6.45 -0.10 -12.53
CA LYS A 141 -6.51 1.29 -12.97
C LYS A 141 -5.76 2.24 -12.05
N GLY A 142 -5.94 2.11 -10.74
CA GLY A 142 -5.40 3.07 -9.77
C GLY A 142 -3.92 2.84 -9.46
N TYR A 143 -3.46 1.60 -9.46
CA TYR A 143 -2.08 1.25 -9.16
C TYR A 143 -1.30 0.97 -10.46
N THR A 144 -1.69 -0.03 -11.24
CA THR A 144 -0.92 -0.45 -12.42
C THR A 144 -0.81 0.65 -13.48
N ASP A 145 -1.90 1.37 -13.76
CA ASP A 145 -1.92 2.38 -14.81
C ASP A 145 -1.42 3.76 -14.37
N LEU A 146 -1.57 4.10 -13.08
CA LEU A 146 -1.42 5.48 -12.61
C LEU A 146 -0.31 5.70 -11.58
N VAL A 147 0.24 4.66 -10.93
CA VAL A 147 1.22 4.81 -9.84
C VAL A 147 2.48 5.56 -10.29
N ASP A 148 2.94 5.32 -11.51
CA ASP A 148 4.16 5.93 -12.06
C ASP A 148 3.90 7.23 -12.83
N ARG A 149 2.65 7.72 -12.88
CA ARG A 149 2.30 8.93 -13.60
C ARG A 149 2.33 10.14 -12.69
N PRO A 150 3.19 11.13 -12.97
CA PRO A 150 3.18 12.38 -12.24
C PRO A 150 1.95 13.21 -12.64
N PHE A 151 1.17 13.64 -11.67
CA PHE A 151 0.05 14.58 -11.85
C PHE A 151 0.52 16.01 -11.61
N LEU A 152 1.20 16.59 -12.59
CA LEU A 152 1.81 17.90 -12.48
C LEU A 152 0.87 19.04 -12.89
N ARG A 153 -0.16 18.75 -13.68
CA ARG A 153 -1.12 19.74 -14.18
C ARG A 153 -2.55 19.27 -13.95
N PHE A 154 -3.46 20.22 -13.79
CA PHE A 154 -4.88 19.91 -13.65
C PHE A 154 -5.43 19.10 -14.85
N SER A 155 -4.90 19.35 -16.05
CA SER A 155 -5.23 18.55 -17.25
C SER A 155 -4.95 17.06 -17.12
N ASP A 156 -3.98 16.67 -16.30
CA ASP A 156 -3.64 15.26 -16.09
C ASP A 156 -4.73 14.56 -15.28
N MET A 157 -5.34 15.25 -14.31
CA MET A 157 -6.52 14.79 -13.60
C MET A 157 -7.74 14.65 -14.53
N LEU A 158 -7.96 15.60 -15.44
CA LEU A 158 -9.08 15.53 -16.38
C LEU A 158 -8.99 14.30 -17.29
N LYS A 159 -7.80 13.88 -17.69
CA LYS A 159 -7.60 12.68 -18.53
C LYS A 159 -8.02 11.39 -17.84
N VAL A 160 -7.84 11.30 -16.55
CA VAL A 160 -8.17 10.08 -15.76
C VAL A 160 -9.59 10.12 -15.18
N THR A 161 -10.23 11.27 -15.17
CA THR A 161 -11.58 11.47 -14.61
C THR A 161 -12.63 10.49 -15.18
N PRO A 162 -12.69 10.20 -16.50
CA PRO A 162 -13.67 9.25 -17.03
C PRO A 162 -13.52 7.85 -16.45
N ASP A 163 -12.28 7.40 -16.23
CA ASP A 163 -12.01 6.08 -15.64
C ASP A 163 -12.37 6.06 -14.14
N LEU A 164 -12.03 7.11 -13.41
CA LEU A 164 -12.42 7.27 -12.02
C LEU A 164 -13.96 7.28 -11.85
N MET A 165 -14.67 7.91 -12.77
CA MET A 165 -16.14 7.91 -12.78
C MET A 165 -16.72 6.51 -13.07
N LYS A 166 -16.15 5.74 -14.00
CA LYS A 166 -16.54 4.35 -14.24
C LYS A 166 -16.35 3.48 -13.01
N LEU A 167 -15.26 3.70 -12.27
CA LEU A 167 -14.96 3.01 -11.02
C LEU A 167 -15.75 3.55 -9.82
N ARG A 168 -16.56 4.60 -10.02
CA ARG A 168 -17.33 5.24 -8.96
C ARG A 168 -16.49 5.75 -7.80
N ALA A 169 -15.32 6.29 -8.12
CA ALA A 169 -14.35 6.82 -7.16
C ALA A 169 -14.90 7.98 -6.30
N GLU A 170 -16.03 8.59 -6.71
CA GLU A 170 -16.76 9.61 -5.96
C GLU A 170 -17.46 9.05 -4.70
N ARG A 171 -17.60 7.74 -4.60
CA ARG A 171 -18.21 7.11 -3.42
C ARG A 171 -17.19 6.88 -2.33
N SER A 172 -17.67 6.80 -1.09
CA SER A 172 -16.80 6.38 0.01
C SER A 172 -16.53 4.87 -0.02
N VAL A 173 -15.43 4.46 0.59
CA VAL A 173 -15.07 3.04 0.79
C VAL A 173 -16.24 2.29 1.43
N TYR A 174 -16.73 2.79 2.58
CA TYR A 174 -17.82 2.15 3.32
C TYR A 174 -19.10 2.02 2.48
N LYS A 175 -19.50 3.08 1.76
CA LYS A 175 -20.68 3.05 0.87
C LYS A 175 -20.52 2.05 -0.27
N THR A 176 -19.31 1.85 -0.74
CA THR A 176 -19.01 0.88 -1.79
C THR A 176 -19.07 -0.54 -1.26
N VAL A 177 -18.41 -0.85 -0.15
CA VAL A 177 -18.47 -2.15 0.54
C VAL A 177 -19.91 -2.53 0.87
N SER A 178 -20.72 -1.59 1.38
CA SER A 178 -22.13 -1.82 1.76
C SER A 178 -23.05 -2.28 0.62
N LYS A 179 -22.64 -2.16 -0.62
CA LYS A 179 -23.37 -2.71 -1.77
C LYS A 179 -23.20 -4.21 -1.89
N TYR A 180 -22.08 -4.72 -1.47
CA TYR A 180 -21.67 -6.10 -1.62
C TYR A 180 -21.95 -6.91 -0.35
N VAL A 181 -21.70 -6.33 0.81
CA VAL A 181 -21.74 -6.99 2.10
C VAL A 181 -22.81 -6.35 2.99
N LYS A 182 -23.56 -7.17 3.75
CA LYS A 182 -24.68 -6.73 4.59
C LYS A 182 -24.36 -6.77 6.07
N ASP A 183 -23.59 -7.73 6.53
CA ASP A 183 -23.13 -7.82 7.92
C ASP A 183 -22.28 -6.58 8.27
N GLU A 184 -22.57 -5.95 9.41
CA GLU A 184 -21.97 -4.68 9.81
C GLU A 184 -20.48 -4.85 10.18
N HIS A 185 -20.12 -5.91 10.91
CA HIS A 185 -18.74 -6.20 11.25
C HIS A 185 -17.89 -6.47 9.99
N LEU A 186 -18.46 -7.19 9.01
CA LEU A 186 -17.80 -7.41 7.74
C LEU A 186 -17.66 -6.11 6.93
N ARG A 187 -18.65 -5.20 6.96
CA ARG A 187 -18.49 -3.87 6.34
C ARG A 187 -17.34 -3.10 6.95
N GLN A 188 -17.23 -3.10 8.27
CA GLN A 188 -16.13 -2.46 8.97
C GLN A 188 -14.80 -3.12 8.60
N ALA A 189 -14.74 -4.46 8.63
CA ALA A 189 -13.55 -5.23 8.28
C ALA A 189 -13.09 -5.00 6.82
N MET A 190 -14.01 -4.76 5.88
CA MET A 190 -13.66 -4.48 4.49
C MET A 190 -13.42 -2.98 4.22
N SER A 191 -13.65 -2.12 5.20
CA SER A 191 -13.53 -0.65 5.04
C SER A 191 -12.36 -0.06 5.82
N PHE A 192 -11.76 -0.78 6.78
CA PHE A 192 -10.76 -0.22 7.69
C PHE A 192 -9.46 0.18 6.98
N HIS A 193 -9.14 -0.40 5.83
CA HIS A 193 -7.90 -0.14 5.09
C HIS A 193 -7.71 1.36 4.73
N SER A 194 -8.79 2.14 4.65
CA SER A 194 -8.68 3.58 4.48
C SER A 194 -7.96 4.27 5.65
N LEU A 195 -7.94 3.65 6.85
CA LEU A 195 -7.22 4.15 8.01
C LEU A 195 -5.69 4.09 7.80
N LEU A 196 -5.19 3.15 6.99
CA LEU A 196 -3.77 3.03 6.67
C LEU A 196 -3.23 4.29 5.95
N VAL A 197 -4.10 5.02 5.27
CA VAL A 197 -3.78 6.31 4.62
C VAL A 197 -4.32 7.51 5.41
N GLY A 198 -4.69 7.31 6.67
CA GLY A 198 -5.22 8.37 7.54
C GLY A 198 -6.62 8.84 7.17
N GLY A 199 -7.38 8.04 6.41
CA GLY A 199 -8.70 8.42 5.90
C GLY A 199 -9.86 7.84 6.67
N ASN A 200 -10.93 8.62 6.84
CA ASN A 200 -12.21 8.15 7.38
C ASN A 200 -12.93 7.30 6.31
N PRO A 201 -13.28 6.01 6.56
CA PRO A 201 -13.92 5.13 5.58
C PRO A 201 -15.25 5.66 5.03
N PHE A 202 -15.94 6.52 5.76
CA PHE A 202 -17.21 7.15 5.32
C PHE A 202 -17.01 8.31 4.34
N GLN A 203 -15.79 8.85 4.24
CA GLN A 203 -15.47 10.02 3.41
C GLN A 203 -14.38 9.71 2.36
N THR A 204 -13.50 8.77 2.66
CA THR A 204 -12.39 8.39 1.77
C THR A 204 -12.92 7.74 0.51
N SER A 205 -12.39 8.16 -0.65
CA SER A 205 -12.75 7.63 -1.97
C SER A 205 -12.62 6.11 -2.06
N SER A 206 -13.56 5.48 -2.76
CA SER A 206 -13.54 4.04 -3.01
C SER A 206 -12.34 3.56 -3.82
N ILE A 207 -11.54 4.45 -4.39
CA ILE A 207 -10.27 4.08 -5.02
C ILE A 207 -9.35 3.33 -4.05
N TYR A 208 -9.41 3.62 -2.76
CA TYR A 208 -8.62 2.96 -1.73
C TYR A 208 -9.04 1.50 -1.45
N THR A 209 -10.11 1.01 -2.06
CA THR A 209 -10.42 -0.43 -2.05
C THR A 209 -9.38 -1.26 -2.81
N LEU A 210 -8.54 -0.61 -3.64
CA LEU A 210 -7.39 -1.26 -4.29
C LEU A 210 -6.46 -1.96 -3.29
N ILE A 211 -6.38 -1.46 -2.04
CA ILE A 211 -5.52 -2.01 -0.99
C ILE A 211 -5.91 -3.46 -0.70
N HIS A 212 -7.19 -3.81 -0.73
CA HIS A 212 -7.63 -5.20 -0.57
C HIS A 212 -7.00 -6.14 -1.59
N TYR A 213 -6.91 -5.70 -2.85
CA TYR A 213 -6.29 -6.52 -3.89
C TYR A 213 -4.77 -6.54 -3.73
N LEU A 214 -4.16 -5.40 -3.46
CA LEU A 214 -2.72 -5.26 -3.23
C LEU A 214 -2.23 -6.23 -2.14
N GLU A 215 -2.85 -6.19 -0.96
CA GLU A 215 -2.47 -7.04 0.17
C GLU A 215 -2.68 -8.53 -0.09
N ARG A 216 -3.63 -8.89 -0.95
CA ARG A 216 -3.85 -10.28 -1.35
C ARG A 216 -2.82 -10.79 -2.35
N GLN A 217 -2.16 -9.89 -3.09
CA GLN A 217 -1.13 -10.25 -4.05
C GLN A 217 0.23 -10.36 -3.38
N TRP A 218 0.58 -9.42 -2.50
CA TRP A 218 1.95 -9.27 -2.00
C TRP A 218 2.05 -9.11 -0.48
N GLY A 219 0.95 -8.82 0.23
CA GLY A 219 0.92 -8.59 1.68
C GLY A 219 1.16 -9.83 2.52
#